data_44e3708be264aac143ccc722fec55b09
#
_entry.id   44e3708be264aac143ccc722fec55b09
#
_cell.length_a   1.000
_cell.length_b   1.000
_cell.length_c   1.000
_cell.angle_alpha   90.00
_cell.angle_beta   90.00
_cell.angle_gamma   90.00
#
_symmetry.space_group_name_H-M   'P 1'
#
loop_
_entity.id
_entity.type
_entity.pdbx_description
1 polymer ?
#
loop_
_entity_poly.entity_id
_entity_poly.type
_entity_poly.pdbx_seq_one_letter_code
_entity_poly.pdbx_strand_id
1 'polypeptide(L)'
;MNKDFIELLKKAQQGDERALEKCYTENKLLIMSLLGRFHYNNAEKEDLFQVASMGLIKAIQNFNISYNVEFSTYAVPLILGEIRRYFRESSTLKVARSIKELSSKIASIESDYLKSNNCAPSVNYLSEKLNVSVEDIMVALDSRNPVTSLDDPLRDDNSLTLADTLGENDQKLMSEYLDIHMAMKKLNRKEQLF
;
A
#
# COMPACT_ATOMS: atom_id res chain seq x y z
N MET A 1 23.10 -19.88 -20.19
CA MET A 1 23.75 -19.51 -18.90
C MET A 1 25.23 -19.80 -18.98
N ASN A 2 26.11 -18.85 -18.58
CA ASN A 2 27.56 -19.02 -18.67
C ASN A 2 28.05 -20.05 -17.63
N LYS A 3 29.03 -20.90 -17.98
CA LYS A 3 29.60 -21.94 -17.07
C LYS A 3 30.19 -21.32 -15.81
N ASP A 4 30.87 -20.17 -15.96
CA ASP A 4 31.48 -19.44 -14.84
C ASP A 4 30.44 -18.94 -13.83
N PHE A 5 29.28 -18.50 -14.32
CA PHE A 5 28.16 -18.07 -13.47
C PHE A 5 27.55 -19.25 -12.69
N ILE A 6 27.49 -20.44 -13.31
CA ILE A 6 27.01 -21.66 -12.63
C ILE A 6 27.91 -22.05 -11.46
N GLU A 7 29.24 -22.00 -11.68
CA GLU A 7 30.22 -22.30 -10.60
C GLU A 7 30.13 -21.27 -9.47
N LEU A 8 29.99 -19.99 -9.83
CA LEU A 8 29.85 -18.91 -8.87
C LEU A 8 28.58 -19.09 -8.02
N LEU A 9 27.47 -19.46 -8.65
CA LEU A 9 26.18 -19.71 -8.02
C LEU A 9 26.24 -20.88 -7.05
N LYS A 10 26.93 -21.97 -7.42
CA LYS A 10 27.16 -23.12 -6.52
C LYS A 10 27.97 -22.75 -5.27
N LYS A 11 29.02 -21.92 -5.42
CA LYS A 11 29.83 -21.45 -4.29
C LYS A 11 29.00 -20.54 -3.36
N ALA A 12 28.20 -19.63 -3.95
CA ALA A 12 27.29 -18.77 -3.18
C ALA A 12 26.26 -19.58 -2.37
N GLN A 13 25.73 -20.67 -2.93
CA GLN A 13 24.81 -21.58 -2.24
C GLN A 13 25.49 -22.41 -1.13
N GLN A 14 26.79 -22.60 -1.19
CA GLN A 14 27.59 -23.26 -0.16
C GLN A 14 28.01 -22.30 0.99
N GLY A 15 27.63 -21.03 0.92
CA GLY A 15 27.90 -20.05 1.96
C GLY A 15 29.13 -19.16 1.69
N ASP A 16 29.68 -19.18 0.48
CA ASP A 16 30.75 -18.25 0.10
C ASP A 16 30.18 -16.85 -0.13
N GLU A 17 30.42 -15.94 0.83
CA GLU A 17 29.93 -14.57 0.80
C GLU A 17 30.47 -13.78 -0.39
N ARG A 18 31.72 -14.01 -0.80
CA ARG A 18 32.34 -13.32 -1.95
C ARG A 18 31.68 -13.76 -3.26
N ALA A 19 31.34 -15.04 -3.36
CA ALA A 19 30.60 -15.56 -4.50
C ALA A 19 29.17 -15.01 -4.54
N LEU A 20 28.51 -14.87 -3.40
CA LEU A 20 27.19 -14.27 -3.27
C LEU A 20 27.19 -12.80 -3.70
N GLU A 21 28.14 -12.01 -3.21
CA GLU A 21 28.32 -10.60 -3.56
C GLU A 21 28.53 -10.42 -5.07
N LYS A 22 29.36 -11.29 -5.67
CA LYS A 22 29.62 -11.24 -7.10
C LYS A 22 28.36 -11.60 -7.92
N CYS A 23 27.63 -12.66 -7.54
CA CYS A 23 26.35 -13.02 -8.16
C CYS A 23 25.35 -11.88 -8.07
N TYR A 24 25.25 -11.23 -6.90
CA TYR A 24 24.38 -10.09 -6.68
C TYR A 24 24.75 -8.91 -7.58
N THR A 25 26.04 -8.54 -7.61
CA THR A 25 26.55 -7.39 -8.37
C THR A 25 26.31 -7.56 -9.88
N GLU A 26 26.55 -8.77 -10.42
CA GLU A 26 26.29 -9.08 -11.83
C GLU A 26 24.80 -8.98 -12.20
N ASN A 27 23.90 -9.21 -11.24
CA ASN A 27 22.45 -9.18 -11.48
C ASN A 27 21.75 -7.92 -10.93
N LYS A 28 22.46 -6.96 -10.34
CA LYS A 28 21.91 -5.73 -9.79
C LYS A 28 21.10 -4.90 -10.82
N LEU A 29 21.54 -4.90 -12.08
CA LEU A 29 20.84 -4.21 -13.17
C LEU A 29 19.45 -4.78 -13.43
N LEU A 30 19.22 -6.07 -13.15
CA LEU A 30 17.91 -6.68 -13.25
C LEU A 30 16.91 -6.02 -12.27
N ILE A 31 17.34 -5.77 -11.02
CA ILE A 31 16.54 -5.05 -10.03
C ILE A 31 16.17 -3.66 -10.54
N MET A 32 17.15 -2.89 -11.02
CA MET A 32 16.91 -1.53 -11.52
C MET A 32 15.91 -1.50 -12.68
N SER A 33 16.03 -2.45 -13.62
CA SER A 33 15.10 -2.61 -14.74
C SER A 33 13.67 -2.94 -14.28
N LEU A 34 13.53 -3.75 -13.23
CA LEU A 34 12.20 -4.09 -12.69
C LEU A 34 11.58 -2.92 -11.95
N LEU A 35 12.36 -2.21 -11.12
CA LEU A 35 11.88 -1.06 -10.37
C LEU A 35 11.42 0.08 -11.28
N GLY A 36 12.05 0.29 -12.43
CA GLY A 36 11.62 1.30 -13.40
C GLY A 36 10.19 1.12 -13.95
N ARG A 37 9.54 -0.01 -13.68
CA ARG A 37 8.15 -0.30 -14.09
C ARG A 37 7.12 0.08 -13.02
N PHE A 38 7.55 0.43 -11.82
CA PHE A 38 6.67 0.81 -10.72
C PHE A 38 6.67 2.33 -10.55
N HIS A 39 5.49 2.87 -10.23
CA HIS A 39 5.35 4.26 -9.82
C HIS A 39 5.51 4.30 -8.30
N TYR A 40 6.51 5.00 -7.82
CA TYR A 40 6.84 5.17 -6.40
C TYR A 40 7.44 6.54 -6.14
N ASN A 41 7.31 7.02 -4.91
CA ASN A 41 7.97 8.24 -4.45
C ASN A 41 9.47 7.99 -4.21
N ASN A 42 10.30 9.05 -4.23
CA ASN A 42 11.74 8.91 -4.04
C ASN A 42 12.11 8.23 -2.70
N ALA A 43 11.35 8.49 -1.62
CA ALA A 43 11.56 7.86 -0.33
C ALA A 43 11.28 6.35 -0.34
N GLU A 44 10.31 5.90 -1.13
CA GLU A 44 9.97 4.48 -1.27
C GLU A 44 10.95 3.73 -2.17
N LYS A 45 11.73 4.44 -3.01
CA LYS A 45 12.66 3.83 -3.96
C LYS A 45 13.75 3.02 -3.29
N GLU A 46 14.32 3.53 -2.20
CA GLU A 46 15.37 2.87 -1.45
C GLU A 46 14.86 1.60 -0.78
N ASP A 47 13.68 1.66 -0.17
CA ASP A 47 13.03 0.52 0.46
C ASP A 47 12.69 -0.57 -0.57
N LEU A 48 12.11 -0.18 -1.69
CA LEU A 48 11.81 -1.09 -2.79
C LEU A 48 13.07 -1.74 -3.36
N PHE A 49 14.17 -0.99 -3.45
CA PHE A 49 15.45 -1.53 -3.88
C PHE A 49 15.98 -2.57 -2.89
N GLN A 50 15.88 -2.34 -1.58
CA GLN A 50 16.27 -3.30 -0.56
C GLN A 50 15.40 -4.56 -0.61
N VAL A 51 14.09 -4.40 -0.71
CA VAL A 51 13.14 -5.52 -0.83
C VAL A 51 13.41 -6.36 -2.09
N ALA A 52 13.64 -5.70 -3.23
CA ALA A 52 14.01 -6.36 -4.48
C ALA A 52 15.37 -7.09 -4.37
N SER A 53 16.33 -6.49 -3.65
CA SER A 53 17.64 -7.10 -3.36
C SER A 53 17.49 -8.36 -2.51
N MET A 54 16.62 -8.35 -1.51
CA MET A 54 16.29 -9.56 -0.73
C MET A 54 15.69 -10.65 -1.62
N GLY A 55 14.82 -10.28 -2.57
CA GLY A 55 14.25 -11.19 -3.55
C GLY A 55 15.32 -11.83 -4.45
N LEU A 56 16.30 -11.03 -4.90
CA LEU A 56 17.42 -11.52 -5.71
C LEU A 56 18.33 -12.45 -4.91
N ILE A 57 18.66 -12.13 -3.65
CA ILE A 57 19.47 -12.99 -2.77
C ILE A 57 18.76 -14.34 -2.55
N LYS A 58 17.45 -14.33 -2.26
CA LYS A 58 16.65 -15.56 -2.17
C LYS A 58 16.68 -16.36 -3.47
N ALA A 59 16.66 -15.70 -4.62
CA ALA A 59 16.76 -16.36 -5.91
C ALA A 59 18.12 -17.02 -6.10
N ILE A 60 19.23 -16.36 -5.73
CA ILE A 60 20.58 -16.93 -5.80
C ILE A 60 20.69 -18.18 -4.91
N GLN A 61 20.19 -18.10 -3.68
CA GLN A 61 20.29 -19.19 -2.70
C GLN A 61 19.47 -20.42 -3.08
N ASN A 62 18.31 -20.23 -3.70
CA ASN A 62 17.34 -21.30 -3.95
C ASN A 62 17.29 -21.75 -5.43
N PHE A 63 18.09 -21.16 -6.31
CA PHE A 63 18.06 -21.54 -7.73
C PHE A 63 18.57 -22.98 -7.94
N ASN A 64 17.74 -23.79 -8.56
CA ASN A 64 18.16 -25.13 -8.94
C ASN A 64 18.61 -25.15 -10.40
N ILE A 65 19.92 -25.42 -10.57
CA ILE A 65 20.60 -25.45 -11.88
C ILE A 65 20.02 -26.55 -12.80
N SER A 66 19.42 -27.60 -12.23
CA SER A 66 18.83 -28.70 -13.00
C SER A 66 17.58 -28.30 -13.82
N TYR A 67 16.95 -27.14 -13.53
CA TYR A 67 15.76 -26.68 -14.25
C TYR A 67 16.02 -26.28 -15.70
N ASN A 68 17.27 -26.15 -16.10
CA ASN A 68 17.68 -25.78 -17.46
C ASN A 68 16.99 -24.51 -18.00
N VAL A 69 16.72 -23.54 -17.12
CA VAL A 69 16.18 -22.22 -17.43
C VAL A 69 17.23 -21.14 -17.14
N GLU A 70 17.08 -19.98 -17.77
CA GLU A 70 17.92 -18.83 -17.44
C GLU A 70 17.64 -18.35 -16.01
N PHE A 71 18.71 -17.97 -15.30
CA PHE A 71 18.60 -17.46 -13.91
C PHE A 71 17.62 -16.29 -13.80
N SER A 72 17.62 -15.37 -14.77
CA SER A 72 16.70 -14.24 -14.82
C SER A 72 15.23 -14.66 -14.86
N THR A 73 14.91 -15.73 -15.58
CA THR A 73 13.55 -16.27 -15.66
C THR A 73 13.04 -16.76 -14.30
N TYR A 74 13.92 -17.29 -13.47
CA TYR A 74 13.60 -17.70 -12.11
C TYR A 74 13.61 -16.53 -11.13
N ALA A 75 14.58 -15.61 -11.23
CA ALA A 75 14.75 -14.51 -10.29
C ALA A 75 13.65 -13.45 -10.40
N VAL A 76 13.21 -13.10 -11.61
CA VAL A 76 12.20 -12.05 -11.84
C VAL A 76 10.88 -12.30 -11.07
N PRO A 77 10.25 -13.48 -11.16
CA PRO A 77 9.03 -13.74 -10.37
C PRO A 77 9.23 -13.63 -8.86
N LEU A 78 10.39 -14.05 -8.34
CA LEU A 78 10.71 -13.97 -6.92
C LEU A 78 10.88 -12.52 -6.46
N ILE A 79 11.64 -11.72 -7.21
CA ILE A 79 11.82 -10.29 -6.94
C ILE A 79 10.46 -9.58 -6.95
N LEU A 80 9.66 -9.81 -7.99
CA LEU A 80 8.31 -9.23 -8.08
C LEU A 80 7.38 -9.72 -6.96
N GLY A 81 7.55 -10.95 -6.51
CA GLY A 81 6.82 -11.50 -5.38
C GLY A 81 7.10 -10.75 -4.07
N GLU A 82 8.38 -10.46 -3.78
CA GLU A 82 8.79 -9.68 -2.61
C GLU A 82 8.30 -8.22 -2.70
N ILE A 83 8.41 -7.58 -3.85
CA ILE A 83 7.89 -6.22 -4.07
C ILE A 83 6.36 -6.18 -3.85
N ARG A 84 5.60 -7.12 -4.41
CA ARG A 84 4.14 -7.19 -4.20
C ARG A 84 3.78 -7.47 -2.74
N ARG A 85 4.60 -8.26 -2.05
CA ARG A 85 4.45 -8.51 -0.62
C ARG A 85 4.65 -7.24 0.17
N TYR A 86 5.71 -6.48 -0.11
CA TYR A 86 5.97 -5.19 0.51
C TYR A 86 4.77 -4.24 0.36
N PHE A 87 4.26 -4.00 -0.84
CA PHE A 87 3.09 -3.14 -1.05
C PHE A 87 1.83 -3.62 -0.32
N ARG A 88 1.68 -4.92 -0.15
CA ARG A 88 0.54 -5.46 0.61
C ARG A 88 0.68 -5.23 2.11
N GLU A 89 1.90 -5.30 2.64
CA GLU A 89 2.21 -5.19 4.07
C GLU A 89 2.44 -3.74 4.52
N SER A 90 2.91 -2.86 3.62
CA SER A 90 3.24 -1.46 3.92
C SER A 90 2.05 -0.50 3.89
N SER A 91 0.81 -0.99 3.64
CA SER A 91 -0.35 -0.10 3.64
C SER A 91 -0.60 0.48 5.03
N THR A 92 -0.68 1.82 5.13
CA THR A 92 -0.87 2.59 6.37
C THR A 92 -2.15 2.18 7.13
N LEU A 93 -3.21 1.82 6.39
CA LEU A 93 -4.45 1.34 6.95
C LEU A 93 -4.66 -0.15 6.66
N LYS A 94 -5.08 -0.90 7.68
CA LYS A 94 -5.45 -2.30 7.52
C LYS A 94 -6.86 -2.40 6.93
N VAL A 95 -6.94 -2.56 5.62
CA VAL A 95 -8.20 -2.79 4.90
C VAL A 95 -8.50 -4.28 4.83
N ALA A 96 -9.76 -4.67 5.09
CA ALA A 96 -10.21 -6.07 5.00
C ALA A 96 -9.94 -6.63 3.59
N ARG A 97 -9.60 -7.92 3.53
CA ARG A 97 -9.27 -8.60 2.26
C ARG A 97 -10.41 -8.53 1.25
N SER A 98 -11.65 -8.71 1.70
CA SER A 98 -12.85 -8.61 0.87
C SER A 98 -12.97 -7.25 0.18
N ILE A 99 -12.71 -6.16 0.91
CA ILE A 99 -12.74 -4.79 0.37
C ILE A 99 -11.62 -4.59 -0.66
N LYS A 100 -10.40 -5.09 -0.40
CA LYS A 100 -9.27 -5.02 -1.36
C LYS A 100 -9.57 -5.81 -2.64
N GLU A 101 -10.17 -6.99 -2.52
CA GLU A 101 -10.58 -7.82 -3.67
C GLU A 101 -11.69 -7.13 -4.48
N LEU A 102 -12.68 -6.54 -3.82
CA LEU A 102 -13.74 -5.76 -4.46
C LEU A 102 -13.16 -4.53 -5.17
N SER A 103 -12.29 -3.78 -4.50
CA SER A 103 -11.59 -2.62 -5.06
C SER A 103 -10.79 -2.98 -6.32
N SER A 104 -10.11 -4.13 -6.33
CA SER A 104 -9.37 -4.63 -7.50
C SER A 104 -10.30 -4.97 -8.68
N LYS A 105 -11.46 -5.60 -8.41
CA LYS A 105 -12.47 -5.89 -9.44
C LYS A 105 -13.05 -4.60 -10.03
N ILE A 106 -13.34 -3.61 -9.18
CA ILE A 106 -13.82 -2.29 -9.62
C ILE A 106 -12.78 -1.65 -10.54
N ALA A 107 -11.48 -1.65 -10.16
CA ALA A 107 -10.41 -1.07 -10.97
C ALA A 107 -10.32 -1.69 -12.38
N SER A 108 -10.49 -3.02 -12.47
CA SER A 108 -10.52 -3.72 -13.75
C SER A 108 -11.68 -3.26 -14.64
N ILE A 109 -12.89 -3.18 -14.05
CA ILE A 109 -14.10 -2.74 -14.76
C ILE A 109 -13.98 -1.28 -15.20
N GLU A 110 -13.48 -0.39 -14.34
CA GLU A 110 -13.23 1.01 -14.66
C GLU A 110 -12.27 1.16 -15.83
N SER A 111 -11.16 0.40 -15.83
CA SER A 111 -10.17 0.43 -16.92
C SER A 111 -10.79 0.00 -18.26
N ASP A 112 -11.59 -1.07 -18.27
CA ASP A 112 -12.21 -1.58 -19.48
C ASP A 112 -13.35 -0.67 -19.97
N TYR A 113 -14.13 -0.11 -19.03
CA TYR A 113 -15.20 0.83 -19.35
C TYR A 113 -14.65 2.14 -19.92
N LEU A 114 -13.57 2.66 -19.33
CA LEU A 114 -12.90 3.88 -19.80
C LEU A 114 -12.38 3.72 -21.24
N LYS A 115 -11.79 2.56 -21.57
CA LYS A 115 -11.34 2.27 -22.94
C LYS A 115 -12.46 2.23 -23.96
N SER A 116 -13.66 1.78 -23.56
CA SER A 116 -14.80 1.61 -24.44
C SER A 116 -15.65 2.88 -24.58
N ASN A 117 -15.78 3.66 -23.50
CA ASN A 117 -16.73 4.78 -23.43
C ASN A 117 -16.07 6.15 -23.22
N ASN A 118 -14.75 6.22 -23.03
CA ASN A 118 -13.99 7.44 -22.72
C ASN A 118 -14.51 8.23 -21.50
N CYS A 119 -15.25 7.59 -20.61
CA CYS A 119 -15.77 8.18 -19.35
C CYS A 119 -15.72 7.14 -18.24
N ALA A 120 -15.72 7.61 -16.98
CA ALA A 120 -15.77 6.72 -15.83
C ALA A 120 -17.18 6.11 -15.65
N PRO A 121 -17.30 4.84 -15.22
CA PRO A 121 -18.59 4.23 -14.92
C PRO A 121 -19.23 4.87 -13.70
N SER A 122 -20.56 4.90 -13.65
CA SER A 122 -21.28 5.34 -12.45
C SER A 122 -21.22 4.28 -11.34
N VAL A 123 -21.40 4.72 -10.09
CA VAL A 123 -21.43 3.81 -8.92
C VAL A 123 -22.57 2.79 -9.07
N ASN A 124 -23.72 3.19 -9.58
CA ASN A 124 -24.86 2.30 -9.82
C ASN A 124 -24.53 1.22 -10.86
N TYR A 125 -23.84 1.58 -11.94
CA TYR A 125 -23.35 0.61 -12.93
C TYR A 125 -22.41 -0.43 -12.33
N LEU A 126 -21.49 0.00 -11.47
CA LEU A 126 -20.57 -0.89 -10.76
C LEU A 126 -21.32 -1.82 -9.80
N SER A 127 -22.30 -1.29 -9.06
CA SER A 127 -23.16 -2.05 -8.15
C SER A 127 -23.94 -3.15 -8.89
N GLU A 128 -24.59 -2.82 -9.99
CA GLU A 128 -25.33 -3.79 -10.81
C GLU A 128 -24.40 -4.85 -11.42
N LYS A 129 -23.25 -4.42 -11.96
CA LYS A 129 -22.32 -5.33 -12.65
C LYS A 129 -21.62 -6.31 -11.70
N LEU A 130 -21.36 -5.88 -10.47
CA LEU A 130 -20.72 -6.72 -9.43
C LEU A 130 -21.71 -7.41 -8.51
N ASN A 131 -23.00 -7.06 -8.60
CA ASN A 131 -24.07 -7.51 -7.71
C ASN A 131 -23.74 -7.30 -6.22
N VAL A 132 -23.31 -6.08 -5.90
CA VAL A 132 -22.88 -5.62 -4.57
C VAL A 132 -23.61 -4.33 -4.25
N SER A 133 -23.85 -4.04 -2.97
CA SER A 133 -24.52 -2.80 -2.54
C SER A 133 -23.73 -1.55 -2.95
N VAL A 134 -24.42 -0.43 -3.11
CA VAL A 134 -23.79 0.87 -3.43
C VAL A 134 -22.85 1.29 -2.31
N GLU A 135 -23.22 1.03 -1.06
CA GLU A 135 -22.43 1.32 0.13
C GLU A 135 -21.10 0.56 0.11
N ASP A 136 -21.10 -0.73 -0.22
CA ASP A 136 -19.87 -1.52 -0.32
C ASP A 136 -18.97 -1.03 -1.47
N ILE A 137 -19.54 -0.61 -2.60
CA ILE A 137 -18.78 0.01 -3.68
C ILE A 137 -18.12 1.31 -3.21
N MET A 138 -18.84 2.16 -2.47
CA MET A 138 -18.29 3.41 -1.92
C MET A 138 -17.14 3.12 -0.95
N VAL A 139 -17.32 2.19 -0.02
CA VAL A 139 -16.25 1.77 0.91
C VAL A 139 -15.03 1.24 0.16
N ALA A 140 -15.23 0.46 -0.90
CA ALA A 140 -14.14 -0.06 -1.71
C ALA A 140 -13.40 1.03 -2.50
N LEU A 141 -14.10 2.05 -2.98
CA LEU A 141 -13.52 3.23 -3.63
C LEU A 141 -12.73 4.08 -2.63
N ASP A 142 -13.30 4.36 -1.45
CA ASP A 142 -12.63 5.12 -0.39
C ASP A 142 -11.37 4.42 0.11
N SER A 143 -11.34 3.09 0.12
CA SER A 143 -10.17 2.32 0.51
C SER A 143 -8.93 2.52 -0.37
N ARG A 144 -9.08 3.14 -1.54
CA ARG A 144 -7.98 3.48 -2.47
C ARG A 144 -7.37 4.84 -2.18
N ASN A 145 -8.09 5.69 -1.44
CA ASN A 145 -7.60 7.04 -1.17
C ASN A 145 -6.32 6.99 -0.34
N PRO A 146 -5.30 7.76 -0.72
CA PRO A 146 -4.09 7.85 0.07
C PRO A 146 -4.41 8.49 1.43
N VAL A 147 -3.68 8.05 2.45
CA VAL A 147 -3.74 8.69 3.77
C VAL A 147 -2.87 9.94 3.73
N THR A 148 -3.42 11.06 4.16
CA THR A 148 -2.73 12.35 4.27
C THR A 148 -2.21 12.51 5.70
N SER A 149 -1.01 13.06 5.87
CA SER A 149 -0.47 13.37 7.19
C SER A 149 -1.23 14.54 7.82
N LEU A 150 -1.49 14.45 9.11
CA LEU A 150 -2.03 15.60 9.86
C LEU A 150 -1.04 16.75 9.99
N ASP A 151 0.26 16.45 9.89
CA ASP A 151 1.34 17.43 9.94
C ASP A 151 1.62 18.07 8.57
N ASP A 152 0.89 17.67 7.51
CA ASP A 152 1.06 18.28 6.19
C ASP A 152 0.65 19.75 6.24
N PRO A 153 1.51 20.67 5.72
CA PRO A 153 1.23 22.08 5.70
C PRO A 153 0.09 22.38 4.71
N LEU A 154 -0.85 23.23 5.14
CA LEU A 154 -1.98 23.66 4.30
C LEU A 154 -1.61 24.74 3.30
N ARG A 155 -0.51 25.45 3.53
CA ARG A 155 -0.02 26.55 2.69
C ARG A 155 1.50 26.52 2.60
N ASP A 156 2.05 27.19 1.60
CA ASP A 156 3.49 27.27 1.34
C ASP A 156 4.31 27.92 2.48
N ASP A 157 3.65 28.65 3.40
CA ASP A 157 4.31 29.32 4.53
C ASP A 157 4.53 28.44 5.77
N ASN A 158 4.12 27.16 5.74
CA ASN A 158 4.24 26.17 6.82
C ASN A 158 3.66 26.65 8.18
N SER A 159 2.80 27.67 8.21
CA SER A 159 2.29 28.27 9.44
C SER A 159 1.10 27.49 10.03
N LEU A 160 0.39 26.70 9.21
CA LEU A 160 -0.79 25.92 9.57
C LEU A 160 -0.68 24.50 9.01
N THR A 161 -0.95 23.53 9.86
CA THR A 161 -1.03 22.11 9.50
C THR A 161 -2.48 21.67 9.29
N LEU A 162 -2.68 20.50 8.68
CA LEU A 162 -4.00 19.90 8.55
C LEU A 162 -4.63 19.64 9.92
N ALA A 163 -3.83 19.29 10.93
CA ALA A 163 -4.27 19.10 12.30
C ALA A 163 -4.91 20.35 12.91
N ASP A 164 -4.39 21.53 12.60
CA ASP A 164 -4.90 22.79 13.13
C ASP A 164 -6.30 23.17 12.60
N THR A 165 -6.72 22.54 11.49
CA THR A 165 -8.06 22.77 10.91
C THR A 165 -9.10 21.78 11.38
N LEU A 166 -8.67 20.68 11.99
CA LEU A 166 -9.57 19.70 12.57
C LEU A 166 -10.01 20.21 13.94
N GLY A 167 -11.28 20.63 14.04
CA GLY A 167 -11.87 21.03 15.31
C GLY A 167 -11.88 19.86 16.29
N GLU A 168 -11.76 20.17 17.59
CA GLU A 168 -12.06 19.19 18.65
C GLU A 168 -13.53 18.76 18.51
N ASN A 169 -13.76 17.47 18.73
CA ASN A 169 -15.11 16.92 18.69
C ASN A 169 -15.87 17.33 19.97
N ASP A 170 -16.44 18.53 19.95
CA ASP A 170 -17.20 19.14 21.04
C ASP A 170 -18.49 18.37 21.42
N GLN A 171 -18.81 17.28 20.69
CA GLN A 171 -20.03 16.51 20.97
C GLN A 171 -20.06 15.96 22.40
N LYS A 172 -18.89 15.60 22.97
CA LYS A 172 -18.81 15.10 24.33
C LYS A 172 -19.03 16.23 25.34
N LEU A 173 -18.37 17.37 25.13
CA LEU A 173 -18.58 18.59 25.94
C LEU A 173 -20.02 19.10 25.80
N MET A 174 -20.60 19.04 24.61
CA MET A 174 -21.97 19.46 24.36
C MET A 174 -23.01 18.53 25.00
N SER A 175 -22.75 17.20 25.03
CA SER A 175 -23.62 16.26 25.73
C SER A 175 -23.55 16.43 27.26
N GLU A 176 -22.35 16.60 27.82
CA GLU A 176 -22.16 16.90 29.23
C GLU A 176 -22.82 18.22 29.65
N TYR A 177 -22.71 19.26 28.81
CA TYR A 177 -23.37 20.55 29.03
C TYR A 177 -24.90 20.43 28.97
N LEU A 178 -25.46 19.65 28.03
CA LEU A 178 -26.88 19.37 27.94
C LEU A 178 -27.41 18.60 29.14
N ASP A 179 -26.64 17.61 29.63
CA ASP A 179 -26.97 16.80 30.80
C ASP A 179 -27.01 17.66 32.09
N ILE A 180 -26.02 18.53 32.28
CA ILE A 180 -25.98 19.50 33.37
C ILE A 180 -27.16 20.46 33.27
N HIS A 181 -27.47 20.99 32.08
CA HIS A 181 -28.56 21.92 31.86
C HIS A 181 -29.94 21.27 32.12
N MET A 182 -30.11 20.00 31.72
CA MET A 182 -31.31 19.22 32.01
C MET A 182 -31.47 18.90 33.48
N ALA A 183 -30.35 18.62 34.19
CA ALA A 183 -30.35 18.39 35.61
C ALA A 183 -30.71 19.67 36.38
N MET A 184 -30.17 20.82 36.00
CA MET A 184 -30.47 22.12 36.59
C MET A 184 -31.94 22.53 36.40
N LYS A 185 -32.59 22.19 35.27
CA LYS A 185 -34.04 22.45 35.07
C LYS A 185 -34.96 21.66 36.00
N LYS A 186 -34.49 20.58 36.60
CA LYS A 186 -35.25 19.77 37.55
C LYS A 186 -35.17 20.32 38.98
N LEU A 187 -34.25 21.27 39.26
CA LEU A 187 -34.09 21.88 40.58
C LEU A 187 -35.12 23.00 40.82
N ASN A 188 -35.51 23.19 42.06
CA ASN A 188 -36.41 24.27 42.47
C ASN A 188 -35.70 25.64 42.33
N ARG A 189 -36.45 26.71 42.12
CA ARG A 189 -35.95 28.09 41.91
C ARG A 189 -34.94 28.56 43.00
N LYS A 190 -35.07 28.05 44.25
CA LYS A 190 -34.11 28.33 45.33
C LYS A 190 -32.82 27.53 45.23
N GLU A 191 -32.89 26.35 44.63
CA GLU A 191 -31.75 25.45 44.48
C GLU A 191 -30.92 25.79 43.20
N GLN A 192 -31.49 26.55 42.28
CA GLN A 192 -30.83 27.07 41.07
C GLN A 192 -29.98 28.33 41.31
N LEU A 193 -30.10 28.93 42.52
CA LEU A 193 -29.42 30.18 42.90
C LEU A 193 -28.17 29.99 43.71
N PHE A 194 -27.78 28.75 44.00
CA PHE A 194 -26.52 28.30 44.59
C PHE A 194 -25.65 27.52 43.54
#